data_530707b2d09ea998cf11a89f7a0d79ae
#
_entry.id   530707b2d09ea998cf11a89f7a0d79ae
#
_cell.length_a   1.000
_cell.length_b   1.000
_cell.length_c   1.000
_cell.angle_alpha   90.00
_cell.angle_beta   90.00
_cell.angle_gamma   90.00
#
_symmetry.space_group_name_H-M   'P 1'
#
loop_
_entity.id
_entity.type
_entity.pdbx_description
1 polymer ?
#
loop_
_entity_poly.entity_id
_entity_poly.type
_entity_poly.pdbx_seq_one_letter_code
_entity_poly.pdbx_strand_id
1 'polypeptide(L)'
;MNQIPGSDVGFLGPSVALAVDSAGGIMIAYHAGDSPGAPQKMYIRDSADGLTWTERMEVSNGSFTVNNAFPGLAAGRTPGDFRLVWQDDRNGSTNAWNTWYRRTANGGRTWSQALRLSDLGEGAPYKTEAGYFFPYGDYLEIAVDGKGMTHVIWGEGLSYTGPGGSWYTRGR
;
A
#
# COMPACT_ATOMS: atom_id res chain seq x y z
N MET A 1 -16.68 11.72 -2.04
CA MET A 1 -16.37 10.29 -2.20
C MET A 1 -15.36 10.16 -3.34
N ASN A 2 -14.17 9.65 -3.07
CA ASN A 2 -13.20 9.38 -4.14
C ASN A 2 -13.57 8.03 -4.77
N GLN A 3 -14.03 8.06 -6.00
CA GLN A 3 -14.27 6.83 -6.76
C GLN A 3 -12.96 6.37 -7.38
N ILE A 4 -12.73 5.06 -7.39
CA ILE A 4 -11.72 4.48 -8.26
C ILE A 4 -12.23 4.61 -9.69
N PRO A 5 -11.44 5.13 -10.63
CA PRO A 5 -11.83 5.18 -12.03
C PRO A 5 -12.24 3.79 -12.54
N GLY A 6 -13.42 3.69 -13.13
CA GLY A 6 -13.97 2.44 -13.64
C GLY A 6 -14.72 1.58 -12.62
N SER A 7 -14.96 2.06 -11.41
CA SER A 7 -15.83 1.37 -10.45
C SER A 7 -16.93 2.31 -9.95
N ASP A 8 -18.14 1.80 -9.84
CA ASP A 8 -19.28 2.54 -9.27
C ASP A 8 -19.23 2.62 -7.75
N VAL A 9 -18.18 2.09 -7.14
CA VAL A 9 -18.03 2.03 -5.70
C VAL A 9 -17.01 3.04 -5.23
N GLY A 10 -17.48 3.99 -4.44
CA GLY A 10 -16.63 4.95 -3.77
C GLY A 10 -15.89 4.30 -2.60
N PHE A 11 -14.59 4.59 -2.46
CA PHE A 11 -13.92 4.39 -1.19
C PHE A 11 -14.52 5.31 -0.14
N LEU A 12 -14.67 4.83 1.07
CA LEU A 12 -15.10 5.62 2.23
C LEU A 12 -14.09 6.70 2.64
N GLY A 13 -13.05 6.90 1.85
CA GLY A 13 -12.00 7.91 2.05
C GLY A 13 -10.61 7.37 1.72
N PRO A 14 -9.58 8.21 1.71
CA PRO A 14 -8.20 7.77 1.53
C PRO A 14 -7.76 6.95 2.76
N SER A 15 -7.25 5.75 2.52
CA SER A 15 -6.55 5.01 3.56
C SER A 15 -5.20 5.68 3.82
N VAL A 16 -4.82 5.78 5.08
CA VAL A 16 -3.56 6.36 5.54
C VAL A 16 -2.89 5.42 6.54
N ALA A 17 -1.58 5.28 6.43
CA ALA A 17 -0.74 4.61 7.40
C ALA A 17 0.29 5.59 7.98
N LEU A 18 0.68 5.39 9.23
CA LEU A 18 1.65 6.21 9.95
C LEU A 18 2.66 5.32 10.65
N ALA A 19 3.93 5.70 10.61
CA ALA A 19 4.98 5.10 11.43
C ALA A 19 5.90 6.17 12.00
N VAL A 20 6.49 5.87 13.15
CA VAL A 20 7.47 6.72 13.83
C VAL A 20 8.74 5.90 14.03
N ASP A 21 9.88 6.41 13.58
CA ASP A 21 11.16 5.74 13.72
C ASP A 21 11.78 5.92 15.11
N SER A 22 12.90 5.26 15.34
CA SER A 22 13.59 5.28 16.65
C SER A 22 14.19 6.64 17.03
N ALA A 23 14.26 7.59 16.12
CA ALA A 23 14.71 8.96 16.39
C ALA A 23 13.54 9.96 16.50
N GLY A 24 12.29 9.49 16.39
CA GLY A 24 11.09 10.32 16.41
C GLY A 24 10.71 10.90 15.04
N GLY A 25 11.38 10.52 13.96
CA GLY A 25 10.99 10.86 12.60
C GLY A 25 9.66 10.19 12.23
N ILE A 26 8.72 10.96 11.72
CA ILE A 26 7.37 10.53 11.42
C ILE A 26 7.22 10.40 9.90
N MET A 27 6.63 9.32 9.45
CA MET A 27 6.25 9.15 8.04
C MET A 27 4.79 8.76 7.94
N ILE A 28 4.08 9.35 6.98
CA ILE A 28 2.75 8.93 6.57
C ILE A 28 2.79 8.41 5.14
N ALA A 29 1.97 7.40 4.85
CA ALA A 29 1.72 6.90 3.50
C ALA A 29 0.22 6.95 3.23
N TYR A 30 -0.17 7.37 2.03
CA TYR A 30 -1.56 7.49 1.64
C TYR A 30 -1.71 7.38 0.12
N HIS A 31 -2.90 7.05 -0.35
CA HIS A 31 -3.20 7.08 -1.76
C HIS A 31 -4.07 8.29 -2.12
N ALA A 32 -3.81 8.87 -3.27
CA ALA A 32 -4.58 9.99 -3.80
C ALA A 32 -4.45 10.07 -5.33
N GLY A 33 -5.48 10.59 -5.98
CA GLY A 33 -5.39 11.00 -7.38
C GLY A 33 -4.82 12.41 -7.50
N ASP A 34 -4.20 12.73 -8.64
CA ASP A 34 -3.68 14.07 -8.92
C ASP A 34 -4.82 15.06 -9.29
N SER A 35 -5.97 14.53 -9.70
CA SER A 35 -7.19 15.29 -10.00
C SER A 35 -8.42 14.40 -9.80
N PRO A 36 -9.63 14.98 -9.76
CA PRO A 36 -10.86 14.20 -9.71
C PRO A 36 -10.91 13.17 -10.85
N GLY A 37 -11.15 11.90 -10.49
CA GLY A 37 -11.21 10.78 -11.44
C GLY A 37 -9.85 10.23 -11.93
N ALA A 38 -8.74 10.83 -11.52
CA ALA A 38 -7.42 10.29 -11.85
C ALA A 38 -7.13 8.98 -11.07
N PRO A 39 -6.31 8.07 -11.64
CA PRO A 39 -5.86 6.90 -10.92
C PRO A 39 -5.17 7.27 -9.60
N GLN A 40 -5.41 6.47 -8.59
CA GLN A 40 -4.84 6.67 -7.27
C GLN A 40 -3.36 6.29 -7.27
N LYS A 41 -2.50 7.20 -6.83
CA LYS A 41 -1.07 6.97 -6.64
C LYS A 41 -0.75 6.80 -5.17
N MET A 42 0.35 6.14 -4.85
CA MET A 42 0.84 6.04 -3.48
C MET A 42 1.84 7.16 -3.19
N TYR A 43 1.52 7.96 -2.18
CA TYR A 43 2.35 9.07 -1.74
C TYR A 43 2.84 8.87 -0.31
N ILE A 44 3.99 9.48 -0.03
CA ILE A 44 4.49 9.68 1.34
C ILE A 44 4.70 11.16 1.63
N ARG A 45 4.68 11.49 2.93
CA ARG A 45 5.24 12.72 3.50
C ARG A 45 5.94 12.36 4.80
N ASP A 46 6.96 13.09 5.15
CA ASP A 46 7.68 12.93 6.40
C ASP A 46 7.72 14.24 7.21
N SER A 47 7.92 14.09 8.50
CA SER A 47 8.02 15.19 9.45
C SER A 47 8.97 14.80 10.58
N ALA A 48 9.73 15.78 11.09
CA ALA A 48 10.56 15.61 12.28
C ALA A 48 9.86 16.03 13.58
N ASP A 49 8.77 16.79 13.49
CA ASP A 49 8.11 17.43 14.63
C ASP A 49 6.59 17.22 14.68
N GLY A 50 6.02 16.59 13.67
CA GLY A 50 4.58 16.40 13.52
C GLY A 50 3.81 17.66 13.10
N LEU A 51 4.48 18.79 12.97
CA LEU A 51 3.88 20.09 12.64
C LEU A 51 4.22 20.52 11.21
N THR A 52 5.49 20.36 10.83
CA THR A 52 6.00 20.70 9.50
C THR A 52 6.19 19.44 8.68
N TRP A 53 5.58 19.39 7.50
CA TRP A 53 5.60 18.22 6.63
C TRP A 53 6.27 18.53 5.30
N THR A 54 7.07 17.59 4.82
CA THR A 54 7.66 17.68 3.48
C THR A 54 6.59 17.71 2.38
N GLU A 55 6.98 18.14 1.18
CA GLU A 55 6.13 17.97 0.00
C GLU A 55 5.87 16.48 -0.25
N ARG A 56 4.71 16.17 -0.85
CA ARG A 56 4.37 14.79 -1.16
C ARG A 56 5.33 14.20 -2.19
N MET A 57 5.75 12.97 -1.96
CA MET A 57 6.58 12.21 -2.89
C MET A 57 5.80 10.98 -3.34
N GLU A 58 5.68 10.75 -4.65
CA GLU A 58 5.13 9.51 -5.18
C GLU A 58 6.11 8.36 -5.00
N VAL A 59 5.62 7.24 -4.46
CA VAL A 59 6.40 6.00 -4.23
C VAL A 59 5.85 4.80 -4.98
N SER A 60 4.77 4.97 -5.72
CA SER A 60 4.20 3.96 -6.60
C SER A 60 5.03 3.79 -7.89
N ASN A 61 4.47 3.23 -8.92
CA ASN A 61 5.20 2.93 -10.16
C ASN A 61 5.21 4.07 -11.21
N GLY A 62 4.63 5.22 -10.90
CA GLY A 62 4.53 6.35 -11.83
C GLY A 62 3.59 6.15 -13.02
N SER A 63 2.88 5.05 -13.11
CA SER A 63 1.95 4.79 -14.21
C SER A 63 0.67 5.61 -14.07
N PHE A 64 0.19 6.15 -15.19
CA PHE A 64 -1.07 6.89 -15.25
C PHE A 64 -2.33 6.02 -15.32
N THR A 65 -2.18 4.70 -15.37
CA THR A 65 -3.29 3.76 -15.50
C THR A 65 -3.45 2.83 -14.31
N VAL A 66 -2.51 2.84 -13.37
CA VAL A 66 -2.48 1.94 -12.23
C VAL A 66 -3.11 2.61 -11.02
N ASN A 67 -4.07 1.93 -10.42
CA ASN A 67 -4.65 2.33 -9.14
C ASN A 67 -3.88 1.69 -7.99
N ASN A 68 -3.56 2.49 -6.99
CA ASN A 68 -2.88 2.07 -5.77
C ASN A 68 -3.78 2.36 -4.57
N ALA A 69 -3.79 1.48 -3.58
CA ALA A 69 -4.59 1.65 -2.37
C ALA A 69 -4.00 0.88 -1.18
N PHE A 70 -4.62 1.06 -0.02
CA PHE A 70 -4.36 0.29 1.20
C PHE A 70 -2.90 0.27 1.62
N PRO A 71 -2.31 1.43 1.96
CA PRO A 71 -0.96 1.46 2.50
C PRO A 71 -0.90 0.84 3.88
N GLY A 72 0.16 0.06 4.13
CA GLY A 72 0.65 -0.27 5.45
C GLY A 72 2.07 0.24 5.60
N LEU A 73 2.41 0.80 6.75
CA LEU A 73 3.72 1.42 6.99
C LEU A 73 4.27 0.99 8.35
N ALA A 74 5.52 0.57 8.38
CA ALA A 74 6.23 0.26 9.62
C ALA A 74 7.61 0.90 9.64
N ALA A 75 8.04 1.35 10.82
CA ALA A 75 9.41 1.76 11.04
C ALA A 75 10.31 0.56 11.30
N GLY A 76 11.51 0.59 10.75
CA GLY A 76 12.57 -0.37 11.03
C GLY A 76 13.33 -0.04 12.31
N ARG A 77 14.49 -0.67 12.47
CA ARG A 77 15.27 -0.56 13.72
C ARG A 77 16.13 0.69 13.82
N THR A 78 16.45 1.31 12.72
CA THR A 78 17.35 2.46 12.65
C THR A 78 16.62 3.70 12.19
N PRO A 79 17.05 4.90 12.57
CA PRO A 79 16.49 6.14 12.08
C PRO A 79 16.44 6.17 10.55
N GLY A 80 15.28 6.55 10.00
CA GLY A 80 15.05 6.62 8.56
C GLY A 80 14.79 5.28 7.87
N ASP A 81 14.76 4.14 8.59
CA ASP A 81 14.32 2.85 8.04
C ASP A 81 12.79 2.78 8.12
N PHE A 82 12.14 2.86 6.96
CA PHE A 82 10.69 2.67 6.83
C PHE A 82 10.39 1.63 5.77
N ARG A 83 9.28 0.92 5.95
CA ARG A 83 8.84 -0.17 5.11
C ARG A 83 7.39 0.01 4.77
N LEU A 84 7.12 0.06 3.47
CA LEU A 84 5.81 0.32 2.90
C LEU A 84 5.30 -0.92 2.20
N VAL A 85 4.07 -1.28 2.47
CA VAL A 85 3.30 -2.27 1.72
C VAL A 85 2.02 -1.61 1.22
N TRP A 86 1.57 -2.00 0.04
CA TRP A 86 0.34 -1.50 -0.55
C TRP A 86 -0.19 -2.49 -1.58
N GLN A 87 -1.35 -2.21 -2.11
CA GLN A 87 -1.94 -2.99 -3.19
C GLN A 87 -2.14 -2.14 -4.43
N ASP A 88 -1.95 -2.73 -5.61
CA ASP A 88 -2.25 -2.11 -6.89
C ASP A 88 -2.59 -3.12 -7.99
N ASP A 89 -3.15 -2.62 -9.09
CA ASP A 89 -3.68 -3.39 -10.21
C ASP A 89 -2.72 -3.46 -11.42
N ARG A 90 -1.42 -3.17 -11.24
CA ARG A 90 -0.45 -3.08 -12.36
C ARG A 90 -0.26 -4.35 -13.18
N ASN A 91 -0.50 -5.52 -12.59
CA ASN A 91 -0.27 -6.82 -13.22
C ASN A 91 -1.56 -7.51 -13.65
N GLY A 92 -2.70 -6.86 -13.52
CA GLY A 92 -3.99 -7.47 -13.82
C GLY A 92 -4.94 -6.52 -14.52
N SER A 93 -6.18 -6.94 -14.65
CA SER A 93 -7.28 -6.05 -14.99
C SER A 93 -7.55 -5.08 -13.83
N THR A 94 -8.36 -4.06 -14.07
CA THR A 94 -8.77 -3.10 -13.04
C THR A 94 -9.37 -3.73 -11.77
N ASN A 95 -9.72 -5.00 -11.82
CA ASN A 95 -10.29 -5.76 -10.72
C ASN A 95 -9.33 -6.77 -10.08
N ALA A 96 -8.08 -6.85 -10.55
CA ALA A 96 -7.08 -7.80 -10.06
C ALA A 96 -5.90 -7.04 -9.44
N TRP A 97 -5.71 -7.22 -8.16
CA TRP A 97 -4.75 -6.48 -7.36
C TRP A 97 -3.67 -7.39 -6.81
N ASN A 98 -2.46 -6.85 -6.71
CA ASN A 98 -1.33 -7.52 -6.08
C ASN A 98 -0.83 -6.70 -4.89
N THR A 99 -0.21 -7.38 -3.96
CA THR A 99 0.45 -6.78 -2.78
C THR A 99 1.91 -6.54 -3.09
N TRP A 100 2.36 -5.32 -2.86
CA TRP A 100 3.70 -4.83 -3.16
C TRP A 100 4.40 -4.28 -1.93
N TYR A 101 5.71 -4.35 -1.94
CA TYR A 101 6.57 -3.90 -0.86
C TYR A 101 7.72 -3.04 -1.37
N ARG A 102 8.07 -2.03 -0.60
CA ARG A 102 9.31 -1.25 -0.73
C ARG A 102 9.88 -0.92 0.64
N ARG A 103 11.17 -0.63 0.68
CA ARG A 103 11.82 -0.11 1.88
C ARG A 103 12.71 1.08 1.55
N THR A 104 12.88 1.95 2.53
CA THR A 104 13.88 3.01 2.56
C THR A 104 14.74 2.86 3.80
N ALA A 105 15.98 3.33 3.76
CA ALA A 105 16.89 3.38 4.92
C ALA A 105 17.39 4.81 5.17
N ASN A 106 16.79 5.81 4.52
CA ASN A 106 17.23 7.21 4.56
C ASN A 106 16.08 8.21 4.64
N GLY A 107 15.01 7.85 5.34
CA GLY A 107 13.87 8.74 5.57
C GLY A 107 13.03 8.99 4.33
N GLY A 108 12.96 8.04 3.39
CA GLY A 108 12.13 8.17 2.20
C GLY A 108 12.82 8.85 1.01
N ARG A 109 14.06 9.32 1.14
CA ARG A 109 14.77 9.97 0.02
C ARG A 109 15.01 9.05 -1.16
N THR A 110 15.23 7.77 -0.91
CA THR A 110 15.30 6.72 -1.94
C THR A 110 14.58 5.47 -1.45
N TRP A 111 13.98 4.75 -2.37
CA TRP A 111 13.26 3.52 -2.11
C TRP A 111 13.82 2.35 -2.93
N SER A 112 13.77 1.15 -2.38
CA SER A 112 14.10 -0.07 -3.13
C SER A 112 13.16 -0.21 -4.34
N GLN A 113 13.51 -1.09 -5.26
CA GLN A 113 12.55 -1.54 -6.27
C GLN A 113 11.33 -2.19 -5.59
N ALA A 114 10.17 -2.07 -6.24
CA ALA A 114 8.96 -2.70 -5.75
C ALA A 114 9.07 -4.23 -5.88
N LEU A 115 8.88 -4.93 -4.77
CA LEU A 115 8.82 -6.38 -4.72
C LEU A 115 7.37 -6.82 -4.61
N ARG A 116 6.91 -7.70 -5.51
CA ARG A 116 5.60 -8.33 -5.38
C ARG A 116 5.65 -9.39 -4.29
N LEU A 117 4.73 -9.31 -3.33
CA LEU A 117 4.59 -10.28 -2.24
C LEU A 117 3.54 -11.34 -2.56
N SER A 118 2.45 -10.95 -3.23
CA SER A 118 1.40 -11.89 -3.65
C SER A 118 1.90 -12.81 -4.75
N ASP A 119 1.45 -14.06 -4.77
CA ASP A 119 1.91 -15.08 -5.71
C ASP A 119 1.03 -15.23 -6.96
N LEU A 120 -0.21 -14.75 -6.95
CA LEU A 120 -1.05 -14.77 -8.13
C LEU A 120 -0.51 -13.86 -9.24
N GLY A 121 -0.38 -14.41 -10.44
CA GLY A 121 0.21 -13.72 -11.58
C GLY A 121 -0.54 -12.48 -12.02
N GLU A 122 -1.86 -12.54 -12.02
CA GLU A 122 -2.76 -11.48 -12.45
C GLU A 122 -3.39 -10.69 -11.30
N GLY A 123 -3.09 -11.07 -10.05
CA GLY A 123 -3.66 -10.49 -8.85
C GLY A 123 -4.96 -11.18 -8.41
N ALA A 124 -5.42 -10.84 -7.22
CA ALA A 124 -6.61 -11.41 -6.64
C ALA A 124 -7.86 -10.60 -7.01
N PRO A 125 -8.93 -11.23 -7.49
CA PRO A 125 -10.12 -10.52 -7.95
C PRO A 125 -11.07 -10.17 -6.78
N TYR A 126 -10.62 -9.44 -5.80
CA TYR A 126 -11.45 -9.07 -4.65
C TYR A 126 -12.18 -7.73 -4.79
N LYS A 127 -12.07 -7.10 -5.95
CA LYS A 127 -12.88 -5.95 -6.33
C LYS A 127 -13.59 -6.23 -7.64
N THR A 128 -14.88 -6.03 -7.69
CA THR A 128 -15.68 -6.10 -8.91
C THR A 128 -16.34 -4.77 -9.19
N GLU A 129 -16.91 -4.58 -10.40
CA GLU A 129 -17.72 -3.41 -10.74
C GLU A 129 -18.91 -3.22 -9.79
N ALA A 130 -19.42 -4.29 -9.19
CA ALA A 130 -20.50 -4.25 -8.21
C ALA A 130 -20.03 -3.88 -6.79
N GLY A 131 -18.74 -3.65 -6.59
CA GLY A 131 -18.16 -3.19 -5.34
C GLY A 131 -17.40 -4.21 -4.54
N TYR A 132 -17.11 -3.84 -3.27
CA TYR A 132 -16.56 -4.75 -2.29
C TYR A 132 -17.64 -5.72 -1.84
N PHE A 133 -17.73 -6.84 -2.50
CA PHE A 133 -18.58 -7.88 -1.97
C PHE A 133 -17.90 -8.73 -0.91
N PHE A 134 -16.65 -8.54 -0.63
CA PHE A 134 -16.07 -9.29 0.32
C PHE A 134 -14.82 -9.08 0.97
N PRO A 135 -14.56 -9.67 2.05
CA PRO A 135 -13.65 -9.31 3.13
C PRO A 135 -12.17 -9.56 2.87
N TYR A 136 -11.75 -9.77 1.64
CA TYR A 136 -10.39 -10.19 1.42
C TYR A 136 -9.44 -9.10 0.96
N GLY A 137 -9.90 -7.90 0.70
CA GLY A 137 -9.12 -7.04 -0.14
C GLY A 137 -8.47 -5.84 0.47
N ASP A 138 -9.03 -5.30 1.53
CA ASP A 138 -8.63 -4.01 2.07
C ASP A 138 -7.92 -4.11 3.43
N TYR A 139 -7.71 -5.32 3.90
CA TYR A 139 -6.98 -5.55 5.14
C TYR A 139 -5.57 -6.04 4.84
N LEU A 140 -4.60 -5.23 5.15
CA LEU A 140 -3.21 -5.62 5.19
C LEU A 140 -2.52 -4.95 6.38
N GLU A 141 -1.49 -5.60 6.87
CA GLU A 141 -0.71 -5.10 7.99
C GLU A 141 0.76 -5.39 7.76
N ILE A 142 1.61 -4.51 8.28
CA ILE A 142 3.05 -4.67 8.26
C ILE A 142 3.64 -4.36 9.62
N ALA A 143 4.58 -5.16 10.06
CA ALA A 143 5.34 -4.94 11.29
C ALA A 143 6.82 -5.26 11.09
N VAL A 144 7.67 -4.67 11.92
CA VAL A 144 9.09 -5.00 11.99
C VAL A 144 9.40 -5.48 13.40
N ASP A 145 9.96 -6.68 13.51
CA ASP A 145 10.31 -7.26 14.80
C ASP A 145 11.63 -6.72 15.38
N GLY A 146 11.92 -7.08 16.65
CA GLY A 146 13.14 -6.69 17.33
C GLY A 146 14.44 -7.21 16.68
N LYS A 147 14.37 -8.14 15.74
CA LYS A 147 15.50 -8.63 14.92
C LYS A 147 15.62 -7.92 13.58
N GLY A 148 14.69 -7.01 13.27
CA GLY A 148 14.64 -6.27 12.01
C GLY A 148 14.02 -7.06 10.86
N MET A 149 13.29 -8.12 11.15
CA MET A 149 12.51 -8.83 10.13
C MET A 149 11.21 -8.08 9.85
N THR A 150 10.88 -7.95 8.59
CA THR A 150 9.57 -7.48 8.15
C THR A 150 8.59 -8.63 8.17
N HIS A 151 7.41 -8.40 8.71
CA HIS A 151 6.27 -9.31 8.69
C HIS A 151 5.13 -8.63 7.97
N VAL A 152 4.53 -9.28 6.98
CA VAL A 152 3.40 -8.75 6.23
C VAL A 152 2.29 -9.80 6.20
N ILE A 153 1.06 -9.36 6.45
CA ILE A 153 -0.15 -10.15 6.28
C ILE A 153 -1.10 -9.40 5.36
N TRP A 154 -1.76 -10.11 4.46
CA TRP A 154 -2.76 -9.55 3.55
C TRP A 154 -3.83 -10.55 3.20
N GLY A 155 -4.98 -10.07 2.71
CA GLY A 155 -6.02 -10.89 2.14
C GLY A 155 -5.79 -11.12 0.65
N GLU A 156 -6.05 -12.33 0.19
CA GLU A 156 -5.98 -12.70 -1.22
C GLU A 156 -7.02 -13.75 -1.54
N GLY A 157 -7.77 -13.57 -2.62
CA GLY A 157 -8.79 -14.51 -3.07
C GLY A 157 -8.49 -15.05 -4.45
N LEU A 158 -8.83 -16.32 -4.71
CA LEU A 158 -8.69 -16.94 -6.02
C LEU A 158 -9.82 -16.55 -6.98
N SER A 159 -10.97 -16.20 -6.45
CA SER A 159 -12.10 -15.70 -7.19
C SER A 159 -13.04 -14.94 -6.27
N TYR A 160 -13.97 -14.21 -6.88
CA TYR A 160 -15.00 -13.47 -6.16
C TYR A 160 -15.93 -14.36 -5.32
N THR A 161 -16.20 -15.56 -5.79
CA THR A 161 -17.06 -16.56 -5.12
C THR A 161 -16.28 -17.71 -4.50
N GLY A 162 -14.97 -17.74 -4.71
CA GLY A 162 -14.10 -18.80 -4.22
C GLY A 162 -13.55 -18.52 -2.83
N PRO A 163 -12.95 -19.53 -2.20
CA PRO A 163 -12.32 -19.32 -0.91
C PRO A 163 -11.16 -18.36 -1.06
N GLY A 164 -11.18 -17.30 -0.29
CA GLY A 164 -10.03 -16.47 -0.04
C GLY A 164 -9.33 -16.89 1.24
N GLY A 165 -8.18 -16.32 1.49
CA GLY A 165 -7.38 -16.58 2.66
C GLY A 165 -6.57 -15.37 3.10
N SER A 166 -6.04 -15.46 4.30
CA SER A 166 -4.99 -14.55 4.77
C SER A 166 -3.64 -15.16 4.46
N TRP A 167 -2.79 -14.37 3.84
CA TRP A 167 -1.44 -14.74 3.46
C TRP A 167 -0.43 -14.03 4.37
N TYR A 168 0.66 -14.68 4.62
CA TYR A 168 1.72 -14.15 5.46
C TYR A 168 3.07 -14.39 4.82
N THR A 169 3.94 -13.38 4.89
CA THR A 169 5.36 -13.51 4.54
C THR A 169 6.25 -12.80 5.55
N ARG A 170 7.52 -13.16 5.55
CA ARG A 170 8.56 -12.44 6.30
C ARG A 170 9.86 -12.38 5.51
N GLY A 171 10.60 -11.29 5.70
CA GLY A 171 11.89 -11.07 5.04
C GLY A 171 12.69 -9.94 5.68
N ARG A 172 13.93 -9.76 5.23
CA ARG A 172 14.77 -8.63 5.64
C ARG A 172 14.79 -7.53 4.62
#